data_01368994451bcc0de8e79f9763cca856
#
_entry.id   01368994451bcc0de8e79f9763cca856
#
_cell.length_a   1.000
_cell.length_b   1.000
_cell.length_c   1.000
_cell.angle_alpha   90.00
_cell.angle_beta   90.00
_cell.angle_gamma   90.00
#
_symmetry.space_group_name_H-M   'P 1'
#
loop_
_entity.id
_entity.type
_entity.pdbx_description
1 polymer ?
#
loop_
_entity_poly.entity_id
_entity_poly.type
_entity_poly.pdbx_seq_one_letter_code
_entity_poly.pdbx_strand_id
1 'polypeptide(L)'
;MTKTNSLHAKFGLARKLLPTLVAAAAFGGTAIQAHAADAVVLYTADGLENLYKDVLPAFEKKEGVKVNIVTAGSGEVVNRATIEKDQPKADVLVTLPPFIQQADQSGLLQAYQSANYKNVPAIAKAPNGAWATFVNNYFSFAINPEVTKTQPKTFADLLHPDFTGKVAYSNPATAGDGMAVIILTSSLMGEDKAFDYLKKLENSAKFHTKGTGYLDVLLSRNEIAVANGDLQMDLDDAANGGLSLKPVFLAAAPGGQPTTFQLPYAIGLIKNGPNQAEGKKLIDYLMSTEVQAKVPDIFGIPGRTDVPLAGKNGEAVKQAIAGVKLIPVDWNQVMAKKADWTARWKNDVIGSSGKQLDVVKPK
;
A
#
# COMPACT_ATOMS: atom_id res chain seq x y z
N MET A 1 -0.81 -81.27 10.84
CA MET A 1 -0.28 -82.17 9.84
C MET A 1 0.93 -81.51 9.21
N THR A 2 2.02 -82.02 9.67
CA THR A 2 3.16 -82.67 9.01
C THR A 2 4.06 -81.69 8.23
N LYS A 3 5.18 -81.43 8.85
CA LYS A 3 6.52 -82.08 8.79
C LYS A 3 7.43 -81.42 7.73
N THR A 4 8.52 -80.84 8.17
CA THR A 4 9.90 -81.39 8.36
C THR A 4 10.70 -81.39 7.06
N ASN A 5 11.89 -80.96 6.98
CA ASN A 5 13.21 -81.24 7.47
C ASN A 5 14.21 -80.51 6.54
N SER A 6 15.18 -79.86 7.02
CA SER A 6 16.55 -80.22 7.47
C SER A 6 17.48 -80.73 6.37
N LEU A 7 18.63 -80.20 6.24
CA LEU A 7 20.00 -80.70 6.54
C LEU A 7 21.08 -79.99 5.72
N HIS A 8 21.98 -79.38 6.40
CA HIS A 8 23.44 -79.62 6.48
C HIS A 8 24.23 -79.77 5.16
N ALA A 9 25.27 -78.99 4.98
CA ALA A 9 26.64 -79.43 5.24
C ALA A 9 27.71 -78.40 4.86
N LYS A 10 28.64 -78.31 5.73
CA LYS A 10 29.99 -77.75 5.79
C LYS A 10 30.87 -77.97 4.59
N PHE A 11 31.84 -77.05 4.43
CA PHE A 11 33.30 -77.14 4.24
C PHE A 11 33.77 -75.83 3.61
N GLY A 12 34.55 -75.09 4.14
CA GLY A 12 35.84 -74.87 4.65
C GLY A 12 36.93 -74.77 3.55
N LEU A 13 37.45 -73.48 3.33
CA LEU A 13 38.89 -73.33 3.07
C LEU A 13 39.29 -71.88 3.22
N ALA A 14 40.27 -71.67 4.06
CA ALA A 14 40.90 -70.38 4.29
C ALA A 14 41.85 -70.04 3.11
N ARG A 15 41.81 -68.74 2.66
CA ARG A 15 42.91 -68.21 1.91
C ARG A 15 43.17 -66.77 2.35
N LYS A 16 44.32 -66.57 3.00
CA LYS A 16 44.92 -65.30 3.35
C LYS A 16 45.24 -64.55 2.07
N LEU A 17 44.80 -63.26 2.00
CA LEU A 17 45.41 -62.27 1.09
C LEU A 17 45.46 -60.91 1.79
N LEU A 18 46.59 -60.25 1.62
CA LEU A 18 47.06 -59.02 2.20
C LEU A 18 46.10 -57.80 2.02
N PRO A 19 46.15 -56.81 2.91
CA PRO A 19 45.42 -55.59 2.74
C PRO A 19 46.20 -54.64 1.81
N THR A 20 45.60 -54.31 0.69
CA THR A 20 46.04 -53.14 -0.14
C THR A 20 45.40 -51.90 0.40
N LEU A 21 46.21 -51.04 0.97
CA LEU A 21 45.78 -49.67 1.39
C LEU A 21 45.48 -48.83 0.15
N VAL A 22 44.21 -48.56 -0.13
CA VAL A 22 43.79 -47.53 -1.06
C VAL A 22 43.43 -46.31 -0.21
N ALA A 23 44.32 -45.29 -0.25
CA ALA A 23 44.06 -44.00 0.30
C ALA A 23 43.02 -43.27 -0.59
N ALA A 24 41.76 -43.28 -0.20
CA ALA A 24 40.71 -42.45 -0.77
C ALA A 24 40.88 -41.03 -0.21
N ALA A 25 41.44 -40.12 -1.00
CA ALA A 25 41.40 -38.71 -0.72
C ALA A 25 39.94 -38.25 -0.79
N ALA A 26 39.34 -38.09 0.39
CA ALA A 26 38.03 -37.44 0.51
C ALA A 26 38.21 -35.94 0.17
N PHE A 27 37.97 -35.54 -1.06
CA PHE A 27 37.62 -34.16 -1.38
C PHE A 27 36.27 -33.91 -0.78
N GLY A 28 36.25 -33.36 0.46
CA GLY A 28 35.11 -32.76 1.06
C GLY A 28 34.70 -31.49 0.33
N GLY A 29 34.03 -31.67 -0.81
CA GLY A 29 33.31 -30.59 -1.42
C GLY A 29 32.14 -30.23 -0.49
N THR A 30 32.28 -29.18 0.29
CA THR A 30 31.12 -28.52 0.89
C THR A 30 30.26 -28.05 -0.28
N ALA A 31 29.25 -28.85 -0.62
CA ALA A 31 28.16 -28.38 -1.45
C ALA A 31 27.53 -27.21 -0.67
N ILE A 32 27.86 -25.99 -1.06
CA ILE A 32 27.07 -24.84 -0.71
C ILE A 32 25.70 -25.14 -1.34
N GLN A 33 24.78 -25.68 -0.55
CA GLN A 33 23.38 -25.65 -0.92
C GLN A 33 23.05 -24.17 -1.09
N ALA A 34 23.04 -23.71 -2.31
CA ALA A 34 22.34 -22.49 -2.65
C ALA A 34 20.88 -22.75 -2.29
N HIS A 35 20.47 -22.33 -1.09
CA HIS A 35 19.07 -22.13 -0.82
C HIS A 35 18.61 -21.19 -1.94
N ALA A 36 17.71 -21.68 -2.80
CA ALA A 36 16.93 -20.76 -3.63
C ALA A 36 16.36 -19.77 -2.63
N ALA A 37 16.77 -18.51 -2.73
CA ALA A 37 16.27 -17.47 -1.82
C ALA A 37 14.75 -17.51 -1.92
N ASP A 38 14.09 -17.76 -0.79
CA ASP A 38 12.65 -17.67 -0.73
C ASP A 38 12.25 -16.28 -1.25
N ALA A 39 11.15 -16.22 -2.02
CA ALA A 39 10.73 -14.96 -2.62
C ALA A 39 10.53 -13.87 -1.56
N VAL A 40 11.01 -12.67 -1.82
CA VAL A 40 10.71 -11.51 -0.98
C VAL A 40 9.22 -11.22 -1.04
N VAL A 41 8.58 -11.05 0.09
CA VAL A 41 7.15 -10.75 0.17
C VAL A 41 6.94 -9.26 0.49
N LEU A 42 6.31 -8.56 -0.44
CA LEU A 42 5.93 -7.15 -0.33
C LEU A 42 4.44 -7.04 -0.02
N TYR A 43 4.09 -6.54 1.16
CA TYR A 43 2.74 -6.09 1.48
C TYR A 43 2.61 -4.61 1.10
N THR A 44 1.67 -4.29 0.22
CA THR A 44 1.51 -2.92 -0.30
C THR A 44 0.06 -2.47 -0.30
N ALA A 45 -0.15 -1.19 0.02
CA ALA A 45 -1.40 -0.53 -0.32
C ALA A 45 -1.59 -0.53 -1.84
N ASP A 46 -2.84 -0.51 -2.29
CA ASP A 46 -3.25 -0.37 -3.68
C ASP A 46 -2.79 0.98 -4.28
N GLY A 47 -2.64 1.05 -5.62
CA GLY A 47 -2.28 2.26 -6.38
C GLY A 47 -0.87 2.30 -6.97
N LEU A 48 0.02 1.35 -6.63
CA LEU A 48 1.41 1.34 -7.16
C LEU A 48 1.71 0.15 -8.09
N GLU A 49 0.69 -0.58 -8.54
CA GLU A 49 0.82 -1.81 -9.31
C GLU A 49 1.57 -1.60 -10.62
N ASN A 50 1.30 -0.49 -11.33
CA ASN A 50 1.97 -0.17 -12.59
C ASN A 50 3.46 0.13 -12.37
N LEU A 51 3.84 0.82 -11.29
CA LEU A 51 5.25 1.03 -10.94
C LEU A 51 5.95 -0.30 -10.68
N TYR A 52 5.37 -1.17 -9.85
CA TYR A 52 5.95 -2.47 -9.53
C TYR A 52 6.11 -3.35 -10.77
N LYS A 53 5.13 -3.35 -11.67
CA LYS A 53 5.19 -4.08 -12.94
C LYS A 53 6.36 -3.63 -13.81
N ASP A 54 6.68 -2.34 -13.82
CA ASP A 54 7.79 -1.79 -14.61
C ASP A 54 9.15 -2.07 -13.96
N VAL A 55 9.28 -1.88 -12.63
CA VAL A 55 10.59 -1.86 -12.01
C VAL A 55 11.06 -3.20 -11.41
N LEU A 56 10.14 -4.04 -10.89
CA LEU A 56 10.54 -5.27 -10.19
C LEU A 56 11.22 -6.33 -11.07
N PRO A 57 10.91 -6.50 -12.37
CA PRO A 57 11.63 -7.46 -13.22
C PRO A 57 13.14 -7.22 -13.27
N ALA A 58 13.59 -5.96 -13.22
CA ALA A 58 15.01 -5.62 -13.18
C ALA A 58 15.66 -6.02 -11.85
N PHE A 59 14.98 -5.78 -10.73
CA PHE A 59 15.40 -6.22 -9.40
C PHE A 59 15.53 -7.74 -9.34
N GLU A 60 14.48 -8.46 -9.74
CA GLU A 60 14.45 -9.92 -9.73
C GLU A 60 15.58 -10.54 -10.55
N LYS A 61 15.84 -9.98 -11.73
CA LYS A 61 16.94 -10.41 -12.59
C LYS A 61 18.29 -10.15 -11.95
N LYS A 62 18.47 -8.98 -11.33
CA LYS A 62 19.75 -8.57 -10.72
C LYS A 62 20.08 -9.37 -9.47
N GLU A 63 19.11 -9.54 -8.59
CA GLU A 63 19.32 -10.19 -7.28
C GLU A 63 19.07 -11.71 -7.32
N GLY A 64 18.49 -12.24 -8.41
CA GLY A 64 18.18 -13.67 -8.53
C GLY A 64 17.07 -14.15 -7.61
N VAL A 65 16.21 -13.25 -7.13
CA VAL A 65 15.12 -13.51 -6.18
C VAL A 65 13.79 -12.97 -6.72
N LYS A 66 12.70 -13.69 -6.48
CA LYS A 66 11.36 -13.23 -6.86
C LYS A 66 10.75 -12.29 -5.82
N VAL A 67 9.85 -11.40 -6.26
CA VAL A 67 9.07 -10.54 -5.37
C VAL A 67 7.59 -10.94 -5.46
N ASN A 68 7.05 -11.46 -4.37
CA ASN A 68 5.63 -11.77 -4.24
C ASN A 68 4.90 -10.56 -3.65
N ILE A 69 3.98 -10.00 -4.41
CA ILE A 69 3.24 -8.81 -4.00
C ILE A 69 1.87 -9.24 -3.45
N VAL A 70 1.51 -8.66 -2.32
CA VAL A 70 0.16 -8.75 -1.75
C VAL A 70 -0.40 -7.34 -1.63
N THR A 71 -1.34 -7.03 -2.50
CA THR A 71 -2.01 -5.72 -2.55
C THR A 71 -3.35 -5.76 -1.83
N ALA A 72 -3.62 -4.76 -1.00
CA ALA A 72 -4.90 -4.54 -0.34
C ALA A 72 -4.99 -3.09 0.16
N GLY A 73 -6.09 -2.71 0.82
CA GLY A 73 -6.22 -1.39 1.46
C GLY A 73 -5.13 -1.15 2.51
N SER A 74 -4.76 0.11 2.69
CA SER A 74 -3.63 0.53 3.56
C SER A 74 -3.70 -0.05 4.97
N GLY A 75 -4.88 -0.04 5.59
CA GLY A 75 -5.10 -0.63 6.92
C GLY A 75 -5.16 -2.15 6.89
N GLU A 76 -5.59 -2.74 5.78
CA GLU A 76 -5.66 -4.19 5.65
C GLU A 76 -4.30 -4.84 5.67
N VAL A 77 -3.33 -4.29 4.89
CA VAL A 77 -1.96 -4.84 4.87
C VAL A 77 -1.31 -4.72 6.25
N VAL A 78 -1.58 -3.63 6.99
CA VAL A 78 -1.09 -3.47 8.37
C VAL A 78 -1.78 -4.42 9.33
N ASN A 79 -3.10 -4.58 9.23
CA ASN A 79 -3.85 -5.52 10.06
C ASN A 79 -3.38 -6.97 9.82
N ARG A 80 -3.14 -7.33 8.56
CA ARG A 80 -2.58 -8.64 8.21
C ARG A 80 -1.20 -8.85 8.82
N ALA A 81 -0.29 -7.90 8.65
CA ALA A 81 1.04 -7.95 9.26
C ALA A 81 0.97 -8.01 10.81
N THR A 82 -0.04 -7.36 11.42
CA THR A 82 -0.28 -7.40 12.87
C THR A 82 -0.69 -8.80 13.33
N ILE A 83 -1.58 -9.46 12.60
CA ILE A 83 -2.01 -10.85 12.92
C ILE A 83 -0.84 -11.82 12.78
N GLU A 84 0.04 -11.57 11.82
CA GLU A 84 1.20 -12.40 11.51
C GLU A 84 2.46 -12.03 12.33
N LYS A 85 2.36 -11.08 13.29
CA LYS A 85 3.50 -10.46 13.99
C LYS A 85 4.49 -11.48 14.63
N ASP A 86 3.97 -12.57 15.18
CA ASP A 86 4.80 -13.60 15.84
C ASP A 86 5.47 -14.55 14.83
N GLN A 87 4.92 -14.64 13.63
CA GLN A 87 5.44 -15.41 12.50
C GLN A 87 5.24 -14.63 11.19
N PRO A 88 6.01 -13.56 10.97
CA PRO A 88 5.83 -12.69 9.82
C PRO A 88 5.91 -13.44 8.50
N LYS A 89 5.04 -13.08 7.55
CA LYS A 89 5.02 -13.64 6.20
C LYS A 89 5.54 -12.64 5.16
N ALA A 90 5.60 -11.38 5.51
CA ALA A 90 6.11 -10.34 4.64
C ALA A 90 7.46 -9.81 5.14
N ASP A 91 8.24 -9.28 4.20
CA ASP A 91 9.55 -8.70 4.44
C ASP A 91 9.50 -7.16 4.38
N VAL A 92 8.70 -6.61 3.47
CA VAL A 92 8.57 -5.17 3.23
C VAL A 92 7.11 -4.77 3.30
N LEU A 93 6.85 -3.61 3.90
CA LEU A 93 5.54 -2.98 3.96
C LEU A 93 5.56 -1.65 3.23
N VAL A 94 4.60 -1.43 2.34
CA VAL A 94 4.28 -0.11 1.76
C VAL A 94 2.84 0.22 2.09
N THR A 95 2.61 1.33 2.76
CA THR A 95 1.27 1.75 3.15
C THR A 95 1.19 3.27 3.34
N LEU A 96 0.00 3.82 3.50
CA LEU A 96 -0.23 5.24 3.69
C LEU A 96 -0.31 5.61 5.18
N PRO A 97 -0.05 6.88 5.54
CA PRO A 97 -0.45 7.39 6.85
C PRO A 97 -1.99 7.32 7.03
N PRO A 98 -2.51 7.13 8.24
CA PRO A 98 -1.76 6.97 9.49
C PRO A 98 -1.31 5.52 9.75
N PHE A 99 -1.50 4.61 8.81
CA PHE A 99 -1.24 3.18 9.00
C PHE A 99 0.25 2.85 9.07
N ILE A 100 1.13 3.60 8.38
CA ILE A 100 2.58 3.40 8.54
C ILE A 100 3.05 3.78 9.95
N GLN A 101 2.50 4.86 10.54
CA GLN A 101 2.76 5.23 11.93
C GLN A 101 2.21 4.18 12.90
N GLN A 102 1.03 3.62 12.62
CA GLN A 102 0.48 2.51 13.40
C GLN A 102 1.40 1.30 13.37
N ALA A 103 1.92 0.93 12.19
CA ALA A 103 2.85 -0.20 12.05
C ALA A 103 4.15 0.03 12.85
N ASP A 104 4.71 1.24 12.82
CA ASP A 104 5.90 1.60 13.59
C ASP A 104 5.61 1.55 15.11
N GLN A 105 4.56 2.23 15.58
CA GLN A 105 4.20 2.28 17.00
C GLN A 105 3.85 0.91 17.59
N SER A 106 3.28 0.00 16.78
CA SER A 106 2.97 -1.37 17.19
C SER A 106 4.19 -2.32 17.16
N GLY A 107 5.36 -1.81 16.75
CA GLY A 107 6.61 -2.57 16.66
C GLY A 107 6.59 -3.64 15.55
N LEU A 108 5.83 -3.41 14.47
CA LEU A 108 5.84 -4.25 13.27
C LEU A 108 7.04 -3.96 12.39
N LEU A 109 7.59 -2.74 12.46
CA LEU A 109 8.70 -2.31 11.63
C LEU A 109 10.02 -2.42 12.38
N GLN A 110 11.07 -2.73 11.63
CA GLN A 110 12.45 -2.71 12.09
C GLN A 110 13.14 -1.46 11.54
N ALA A 111 13.88 -0.77 12.41
CA ALA A 111 14.74 0.32 11.95
C ALA A 111 15.74 -0.20 10.89
N TYR A 112 15.68 0.40 9.71
CA TYR A 112 16.61 0.16 8.62
C TYR A 112 16.89 1.48 7.91
N GLN A 113 18.09 2.02 8.13
CA GLN A 113 18.50 3.25 7.48
C GLN A 113 19.15 2.97 6.13
N SER A 114 18.33 2.87 5.09
CA SER A 114 18.84 2.88 3.73
C SER A 114 19.69 4.12 3.48
N ALA A 115 20.82 3.96 2.79
CA ALA A 115 21.64 5.11 2.36
C ALA A 115 20.85 6.10 1.50
N ASN A 116 19.77 5.64 0.86
CA ASN A 116 18.87 6.44 0.05
C ASN A 116 17.96 7.37 0.87
N TYR A 117 17.74 7.08 2.16
CA TYR A 117 16.91 7.91 3.05
C TYR A 117 17.50 9.29 3.37
N LYS A 118 18.82 9.51 3.11
CA LYS A 118 19.45 10.83 3.29
C LYS A 118 18.77 11.93 2.47
N ASN A 119 18.23 11.57 1.30
CA ASN A 119 17.57 12.50 0.40
C ASN A 119 16.03 12.55 0.57
N VAL A 120 15.48 11.87 1.57
CA VAL A 120 14.08 12.00 1.98
C VAL A 120 14.00 13.09 3.06
N PRO A 121 13.09 14.07 2.95
CA PRO A 121 12.92 15.12 3.96
C PRO A 121 12.72 14.54 5.37
N ALA A 122 13.24 15.21 6.39
CA ALA A 122 13.16 14.72 7.77
C ALA A 122 11.70 14.52 8.24
N ILE A 123 10.78 15.39 7.79
CA ILE A 123 9.35 15.30 8.10
C ILE A 123 8.65 14.13 7.38
N ALA A 124 9.28 13.58 6.33
CA ALA A 124 8.74 12.54 5.48
C ALA A 124 9.33 11.14 5.78
N LYS A 125 9.90 10.95 6.95
CA LYS A 125 10.45 9.68 7.43
C LYS A 125 10.42 9.58 8.94
N ALA A 126 10.44 8.34 9.45
CA ALA A 126 10.53 8.08 10.88
C ALA A 126 11.90 8.52 11.44
N PRO A 127 11.96 9.22 12.59
CA PRO A 127 13.22 9.58 13.21
C PRO A 127 14.10 8.38 13.58
N ASN A 128 13.48 7.25 13.90
CA ASN A 128 14.15 5.98 14.22
C ASN A 128 14.58 5.18 12.95
N GLY A 129 14.27 5.66 11.75
CA GLY A 129 14.59 5.00 10.48
C GLY A 129 13.70 3.79 10.15
N ALA A 130 12.56 3.61 10.84
CA ALA A 130 11.68 2.48 10.59
C ALA A 130 10.95 2.55 9.24
N TRP A 131 10.72 3.75 8.73
CA TRP A 131 10.07 3.97 7.43
C TRP A 131 10.50 5.30 6.80
N ALA A 132 10.28 5.43 5.50
CA ALA A 132 10.44 6.67 4.76
C ALA A 132 9.38 6.77 3.65
N THR A 133 9.05 8.00 3.23
CA THR A 133 8.21 8.23 2.04
C THR A 133 8.89 7.64 0.81
N PHE A 134 8.14 6.78 0.11
CA PHE A 134 8.55 6.13 -1.12
C PHE A 134 8.01 6.87 -2.35
N VAL A 135 6.70 7.03 -2.41
CA VAL A 135 6.01 7.84 -3.43
C VAL A 135 5.19 8.89 -2.72
N ASN A 136 5.43 10.17 -3.00
CA ASN A 136 4.61 11.23 -2.47
C ASN A 136 3.39 11.46 -3.38
N ASN A 137 2.28 11.91 -2.79
CA ASN A 137 0.99 12.00 -3.43
C ASN A 137 0.09 13.01 -2.70
N TYR A 138 -1.07 13.32 -3.28
CA TYR A 138 -2.08 14.20 -2.69
C TYR A 138 -3.42 13.50 -2.62
N PHE A 139 -4.12 13.66 -1.50
CA PHE A 139 -5.51 13.24 -1.41
C PHE A 139 -6.38 14.02 -2.39
N SER A 140 -7.30 13.33 -3.08
CA SER A 140 -8.27 13.93 -4.02
C SER A 140 -9.65 13.29 -3.87
N PHE A 141 -10.61 13.86 -4.58
CA PHE A 141 -11.82 13.15 -4.99
C PHE A 141 -11.73 12.90 -6.49
N ALA A 142 -12.35 11.83 -6.94
CA ALA A 142 -12.53 11.53 -8.35
C ALA A 142 -13.99 11.65 -8.74
N ILE A 143 -14.26 12.12 -9.95
CA ILE A 143 -15.61 12.19 -10.52
C ILE A 143 -15.64 11.48 -11.88
N ASN A 144 -16.80 10.89 -12.19
CA ASN A 144 -17.10 10.51 -13.57
C ASN A 144 -17.90 11.65 -14.24
N PRO A 145 -17.31 12.34 -15.23
CA PRO A 145 -17.96 13.46 -15.89
C PRO A 145 -19.16 13.06 -16.77
N GLU A 146 -19.32 11.76 -17.06
CA GLU A 146 -20.45 11.24 -17.86
C GLU A 146 -21.70 10.99 -17.00
N VAL A 147 -21.52 10.69 -15.71
CA VAL A 147 -22.63 10.36 -14.80
C VAL A 147 -23.26 11.59 -14.17
N THR A 148 -22.49 12.67 -14.01
CA THR A 148 -22.99 13.91 -13.41
C THR A 148 -22.70 15.11 -14.30
N LYS A 149 -23.74 15.93 -14.55
CA LYS A 149 -23.61 17.23 -15.20
C LYS A 149 -23.07 18.29 -14.23
N THR A 150 -23.33 18.11 -12.95
CA THR A 150 -22.85 18.98 -11.87
C THR A 150 -21.46 18.55 -11.45
N GLN A 151 -20.46 19.39 -11.65
CA GLN A 151 -19.12 19.13 -11.13
C GLN A 151 -19.03 19.75 -9.72
N PRO A 152 -18.79 18.95 -8.67
CA PRO A 152 -18.69 19.46 -7.33
C PRO A 152 -17.44 20.34 -7.18
N LYS A 153 -17.58 21.50 -6.57
CA LYS A 153 -16.50 22.44 -6.25
C LYS A 153 -16.29 22.59 -4.75
N THR A 154 -17.31 22.23 -3.98
CA THR A 154 -17.29 22.32 -2.52
C THR A 154 -17.80 21.04 -1.89
N PHE A 155 -17.49 20.85 -0.62
CA PHE A 155 -18.06 19.73 0.14
C PHE A 155 -19.59 19.80 0.21
N ALA A 156 -20.17 21.01 0.23
CA ALA A 156 -21.63 21.18 0.24
C ALA A 156 -22.28 20.67 -1.05
N ASP A 157 -21.60 20.74 -2.18
CA ASP A 157 -22.13 20.27 -3.47
C ASP A 157 -22.37 18.75 -3.46
N LEU A 158 -21.59 17.97 -2.70
CA LEU A 158 -21.81 16.53 -2.57
C LEU A 158 -23.10 16.16 -1.81
N LEU A 159 -23.72 17.12 -1.15
CA LEU A 159 -25.03 16.97 -0.50
C LEU A 159 -26.21 17.29 -1.42
N HIS A 160 -25.95 17.75 -2.65
CA HIS A 160 -27.01 18.07 -3.62
C HIS A 160 -27.75 16.79 -4.03
N PRO A 161 -29.08 16.86 -4.26
CA PRO A 161 -29.90 15.70 -4.64
C PRO A 161 -29.38 14.91 -5.87
N ASP A 162 -28.68 15.56 -6.79
CA ASP A 162 -28.08 14.90 -7.97
C ASP A 162 -27.05 13.81 -7.61
N PHE A 163 -26.48 13.88 -6.41
CA PHE A 163 -25.53 12.92 -5.88
C PHE A 163 -26.14 11.86 -4.96
N THR A 164 -27.45 11.88 -4.73
CA THR A 164 -28.13 10.90 -3.85
C THR A 164 -27.88 9.49 -4.37
N GLY A 165 -27.26 8.64 -3.55
CA GLY A 165 -26.92 7.25 -3.91
C GLY A 165 -25.83 7.12 -5.01
N LYS A 166 -25.05 8.18 -5.24
CA LYS A 166 -24.00 8.20 -6.28
C LYS A 166 -22.61 8.54 -5.75
N VAL A 167 -22.48 8.73 -4.46
CA VAL A 167 -21.18 8.92 -3.79
C VAL A 167 -20.74 7.58 -3.19
N ALA A 168 -19.48 7.26 -3.27
CA ALA A 168 -18.89 6.19 -2.47
C ALA A 168 -17.51 6.66 -1.96
N TYR A 169 -17.13 6.18 -0.80
CA TYR A 169 -15.79 6.39 -0.30
C TYR A 169 -15.32 5.17 0.49
N SER A 170 -14.01 5.00 0.57
CA SER A 170 -13.42 3.85 1.25
C SER A 170 -13.56 3.96 2.77
N ASN A 171 -13.62 2.81 3.43
CA ASN A 171 -13.77 2.70 4.88
C ASN A 171 -12.53 3.29 5.60
N PRO A 172 -12.68 4.29 6.47
CA PRO A 172 -11.56 4.90 7.19
C PRO A 172 -10.82 3.96 8.14
N ALA A 173 -11.42 2.84 8.52
CA ALA A 173 -10.74 1.83 9.34
C ALA A 173 -9.74 0.97 8.53
N THR A 174 -9.93 0.86 7.21
CA THR A 174 -9.18 -0.07 6.34
C THR A 174 -8.42 0.60 5.21
N ALA A 175 -8.75 1.85 4.87
CA ALA A 175 -8.11 2.61 3.78
C ALA A 175 -7.58 3.96 4.26
N GLY A 176 -6.37 4.33 3.80
CA GLY A 176 -5.74 5.62 4.08
C GLY A 176 -6.55 6.78 3.55
N ASP A 177 -7.03 6.66 2.31
CA ASP A 177 -7.88 7.68 1.66
C ASP A 177 -9.25 7.80 2.33
N GLY A 178 -9.80 6.71 2.87
CA GLY A 178 -11.01 6.77 3.70
C GLY A 178 -10.77 7.58 4.97
N MET A 179 -9.63 7.39 5.63
CA MET A 179 -9.25 8.22 6.78
C MET A 179 -8.97 9.67 6.35
N ALA A 180 -8.43 9.88 5.14
CA ALA A 180 -8.17 11.22 4.60
C ALA A 180 -9.44 12.06 4.42
N VAL A 181 -10.59 11.44 4.14
CA VAL A 181 -11.89 12.13 4.14
C VAL A 181 -12.19 12.77 5.51
N ILE A 182 -11.98 12.01 6.59
CA ILE A 182 -12.18 12.52 7.96
C ILE A 182 -11.16 13.61 8.28
N ILE A 183 -9.88 13.39 7.93
CA ILE A 183 -8.78 14.35 8.19
C ILE A 183 -9.08 15.68 7.49
N LEU A 184 -9.40 15.66 6.20
CA LEU A 184 -9.62 16.88 5.43
C LEU A 184 -10.85 17.65 5.91
N THR A 185 -11.97 16.95 6.09
CA THR A 185 -13.21 17.58 6.57
C THR A 185 -13.02 18.16 7.97
N SER A 186 -12.36 17.43 8.89
CA SER A 186 -12.08 17.92 10.25
C SER A 186 -11.14 19.13 10.25
N SER A 187 -10.14 19.14 9.36
CA SER A 187 -9.20 20.27 9.21
C SER A 187 -9.88 21.53 8.69
N LEU A 188 -10.88 21.37 7.81
CA LEU A 188 -11.57 22.49 7.18
C LEU A 188 -12.76 23.03 7.96
N MET A 189 -13.47 22.19 8.68
CA MET A 189 -14.75 22.52 9.33
C MET A 189 -14.68 22.48 10.86
N GLY A 190 -13.63 21.88 11.43
CA GLY A 190 -13.59 21.46 12.83
C GLY A 190 -14.27 20.10 13.00
N GLU A 191 -13.83 19.35 14.00
CA GLU A 191 -14.17 17.94 14.16
C GLU A 191 -15.68 17.65 14.23
N ASP A 192 -16.40 18.35 15.10
CA ASP A 192 -17.85 18.11 15.27
C ASP A 192 -18.63 18.40 14.00
N LYS A 193 -18.35 19.53 13.34
CA LYS A 193 -19.03 19.89 12.10
C LYS A 193 -18.66 18.93 10.96
N ALA A 194 -17.45 18.37 10.96
CA ALA A 194 -17.05 17.38 9.99
C ALA A 194 -17.87 16.10 10.13
N PHE A 195 -18.06 15.60 11.35
CA PHE A 195 -18.90 14.42 11.58
C PHE A 195 -20.39 14.69 11.30
N ASP A 196 -20.90 15.88 11.60
CA ASP A 196 -22.25 16.30 11.18
C ASP A 196 -22.39 16.35 9.65
N TYR A 197 -21.34 16.81 8.96
CA TYR A 197 -21.29 16.79 7.49
C TYR A 197 -21.24 15.35 6.96
N LEU A 198 -20.37 14.49 7.48
CA LEU A 198 -20.25 13.10 7.05
C LEU A 198 -21.57 12.32 7.26
N LYS A 199 -22.28 12.59 8.35
CA LYS A 199 -23.62 12.03 8.58
C LYS A 199 -24.63 12.47 7.51
N LYS A 200 -24.57 13.72 7.06
CA LYS A 200 -25.40 14.20 5.94
C LYS A 200 -24.96 13.58 4.60
N LEU A 201 -23.63 13.45 4.38
CA LEU A 201 -23.08 12.84 3.20
C LEU A 201 -23.50 11.37 3.05
N GLU A 202 -23.78 10.68 4.15
CA GLU A 202 -24.26 9.30 4.13
C GLU A 202 -25.58 9.15 3.36
N ASN A 203 -26.41 10.19 3.26
CA ASN A 203 -27.59 10.19 2.39
C ASN A 203 -27.23 10.13 0.91
N SER A 204 -26.09 10.70 0.52
CA SER A 204 -25.55 10.64 -0.85
C SER A 204 -24.73 9.38 -1.09
N ALA A 205 -24.27 8.70 -0.05
CA ALA A 205 -23.48 7.49 -0.15
C ALA A 205 -24.33 6.32 -0.69
N LYS A 206 -23.71 5.52 -1.57
CA LYS A 206 -24.27 4.27 -2.08
C LYS A 206 -23.81 3.08 -1.23
N PHE A 207 -22.52 3.04 -0.93
CA PHE A 207 -21.81 2.05 -0.10
C PHE A 207 -20.42 2.57 0.25
N HIS A 208 -19.67 1.77 1.03
CA HIS A 208 -18.26 2.02 1.34
C HIS A 208 -17.41 0.83 0.92
N THR A 209 -16.31 1.10 0.22
CA THR A 209 -15.36 0.06 -0.18
C THR A 209 -14.34 -0.22 0.91
N LYS A 210 -13.73 -1.39 0.85
CA LYS A 210 -12.70 -1.79 1.79
C LYS A 210 -11.35 -1.11 1.53
N GLY A 211 -10.97 -0.99 0.24
CA GLY A 211 -9.81 -0.24 -0.26
C GLY A 211 -10.24 0.82 -1.26
N THR A 212 -9.33 1.64 -1.73
CA THR A 212 -9.62 2.80 -2.60
C THR A 212 -9.64 2.42 -4.08
N GLY A 213 -8.71 1.59 -4.54
CA GLY A 213 -8.54 1.28 -5.98
C GLY A 213 -9.75 0.67 -6.69
N TYR A 214 -10.73 0.12 -5.95
CA TYR A 214 -11.96 -0.34 -6.59
C TYR A 214 -12.95 0.79 -6.93
N LEU A 215 -12.82 1.94 -6.27
CA LEU A 215 -13.71 3.09 -6.51
C LEU A 215 -13.56 3.64 -7.93
N ASP A 216 -12.35 3.70 -8.48
CA ASP A 216 -12.08 4.19 -9.84
C ASP A 216 -12.72 3.30 -10.90
N VAL A 217 -12.70 1.98 -10.68
CA VAL A 217 -13.42 1.02 -11.53
C VAL A 217 -14.93 1.27 -11.47
N LEU A 218 -15.50 1.56 -10.30
CA LEU A 218 -16.93 1.83 -10.13
C LEU A 218 -17.35 3.16 -10.74
N LEU A 219 -16.50 4.19 -10.64
CA LEU A 219 -16.67 5.45 -11.36
C LEU A 219 -16.73 5.21 -12.87
N SER A 220 -15.74 4.51 -13.44
CA SER A 220 -15.65 4.24 -14.87
C SER A 220 -16.80 3.40 -15.40
N ARG A 221 -17.42 2.58 -14.55
CA ARG A 221 -18.62 1.79 -14.89
C ARG A 221 -19.93 2.53 -14.75
N ASN A 222 -19.90 3.82 -14.45
CA ASN A 222 -21.09 4.65 -14.20
C ASN A 222 -21.92 4.18 -12.99
N GLU A 223 -21.32 3.41 -12.08
CA GLU A 223 -22.02 2.89 -10.89
C GLU A 223 -22.13 3.94 -9.79
N ILE A 224 -21.16 4.86 -9.73
CA ILE A 224 -21.10 6.03 -8.85
C ILE A 224 -20.65 7.25 -9.64
N ALA A 225 -20.90 8.44 -9.10
CA ALA A 225 -20.53 9.70 -9.75
C ALA A 225 -19.31 10.36 -9.10
N VAL A 226 -19.12 10.14 -7.80
CA VAL A 226 -18.04 10.72 -7.00
C VAL A 226 -17.48 9.68 -6.04
N ALA A 227 -16.16 9.66 -5.94
CA ALA A 227 -15.42 8.85 -4.96
C ALA A 227 -14.31 9.66 -4.28
N ASN A 228 -13.82 9.21 -3.12
CA ASN A 228 -12.51 9.62 -2.65
C ASN A 228 -11.43 8.84 -3.39
N GLY A 229 -10.27 9.45 -3.58
CA GLY A 229 -9.12 8.87 -4.23
C GLY A 229 -7.83 9.56 -3.81
N ASP A 230 -6.81 9.29 -4.55
CA ASP A 230 -5.58 10.06 -4.53
C ASP A 230 -5.18 10.48 -5.94
N LEU A 231 -4.53 11.64 -6.05
CA LEU A 231 -4.23 12.24 -7.36
C LEU A 231 -3.40 11.31 -8.25
N GLN A 232 -2.45 10.59 -7.67
CA GLN A 232 -1.57 9.68 -8.41
C GLN A 232 -2.38 8.55 -9.04
N MET A 233 -3.19 7.86 -8.24
CA MET A 233 -3.98 6.73 -8.69
C MET A 233 -5.06 7.17 -9.69
N ASP A 234 -5.79 8.26 -9.39
CA ASP A 234 -6.82 8.80 -10.28
C ASP A 234 -6.24 9.15 -11.68
N LEU A 235 -5.05 9.78 -11.73
CA LEU A 235 -4.40 10.14 -13.00
C LEU A 235 -3.82 8.91 -13.72
N ASP A 236 -3.25 7.95 -13.00
CA ASP A 236 -2.70 6.72 -13.57
C ASP A 236 -3.81 5.84 -14.14
N ASP A 237 -4.89 5.66 -13.42
CA ASP A 237 -6.06 4.88 -13.86
C ASP A 237 -6.75 5.53 -15.06
N ALA A 238 -6.86 6.85 -15.09
CA ALA A 238 -7.40 7.56 -16.26
C ALA A 238 -6.49 7.45 -17.48
N ALA A 239 -5.18 7.63 -17.33
CA ALA A 239 -4.23 7.70 -18.45
C ALA A 239 -3.77 6.32 -18.91
N ASN A 240 -3.37 5.45 -18.01
CA ASN A 240 -2.77 4.15 -18.27
C ASN A 240 -3.78 3.00 -18.12
N GLY A 241 -4.76 3.14 -17.24
CA GLY A 241 -5.87 2.21 -17.04
C GLY A 241 -7.04 2.41 -18.03
N GLY A 242 -7.10 3.57 -18.70
CA GLY A 242 -8.19 3.90 -19.63
C GLY A 242 -9.55 4.08 -18.96
N LEU A 243 -9.57 4.42 -17.66
CA LEU A 243 -10.80 4.62 -16.90
C LEU A 243 -11.38 6.03 -17.13
N SER A 244 -12.72 6.12 -17.23
CA SER A 244 -13.42 7.41 -17.41
C SER A 244 -13.62 8.09 -16.05
N LEU A 245 -12.62 8.81 -15.59
CA LEU A 245 -12.65 9.60 -14.35
C LEU A 245 -11.69 10.78 -14.44
N LYS A 246 -11.87 11.75 -13.55
CA LYS A 246 -10.89 12.82 -13.32
C LYS A 246 -10.82 13.23 -11.86
N PRO A 247 -9.63 13.57 -11.36
CA PRO A 247 -9.47 14.09 -10.01
C PRO A 247 -10.09 15.49 -9.87
N VAL A 248 -10.63 15.78 -8.68
CA VAL A 248 -11.14 17.09 -8.28
C VAL A 248 -10.74 17.38 -6.84
N PHE A 249 -10.51 18.65 -6.55
CA PHE A 249 -10.24 19.15 -5.21
C PHE A 249 -11.38 20.05 -4.77
N LEU A 250 -11.85 19.86 -3.55
CA LEU A 250 -13.03 20.59 -3.04
C LEU A 250 -12.61 21.72 -2.13
N ALA A 251 -13.35 22.83 -2.20
CA ALA A 251 -13.25 23.93 -1.26
C ALA A 251 -14.19 23.73 -0.06
N ALA A 252 -13.86 24.34 1.07
CA ALA A 252 -14.73 24.31 2.27
C ALA A 252 -16.06 25.04 2.04
N ALA A 253 -16.07 26.07 1.20
CA ALA A 253 -17.26 26.90 0.93
C ALA A 253 -17.22 27.47 -0.48
N PRO A 254 -18.35 27.91 -1.04
CA PRO A 254 -18.39 28.58 -2.36
C PRO A 254 -17.45 29.79 -2.42
N GLY A 255 -16.70 29.88 -3.53
CA GLY A 255 -15.67 30.92 -3.73
C GLY A 255 -14.38 30.71 -2.93
N GLY A 256 -14.30 29.66 -2.11
CA GLY A 256 -13.10 29.25 -1.40
C GLY A 256 -12.08 28.57 -2.32
N GLN A 257 -10.84 28.51 -1.85
CA GLN A 257 -9.77 27.81 -2.56
C GLN A 257 -9.89 26.30 -2.35
N PRO A 258 -9.85 25.48 -3.41
CA PRO A 258 -9.74 24.03 -3.28
C PRO A 258 -8.56 23.65 -2.37
N THR A 259 -8.76 22.70 -1.49
CA THR A 259 -7.78 22.39 -0.44
C THR A 259 -7.53 20.89 -0.34
N THR A 260 -6.27 20.51 -0.16
CA THR A 260 -5.85 19.14 0.09
C THR A 260 -4.59 19.07 0.95
N PHE A 261 -4.04 17.87 1.12
CA PHE A 261 -2.80 17.61 1.82
C PHE A 261 -2.03 16.44 1.18
N GLN A 262 -0.78 16.28 1.57
CA GLN A 262 0.05 15.16 1.12
C GLN A 262 -0.34 13.87 1.83
N LEU A 263 -0.55 12.82 1.03
CA LEU A 263 -0.89 11.47 1.49
C LEU A 263 0.10 10.46 0.89
N PRO A 264 1.34 10.37 1.41
CA PRO A 264 2.40 9.61 0.77
C PRO A 264 2.31 8.11 1.02
N TYR A 265 2.72 7.30 0.05
CA TYR A 265 3.09 5.91 0.28
C TYR A 265 4.44 5.86 1.00
N ALA A 266 4.50 5.21 2.14
CA ALA A 266 5.70 5.04 2.93
C ALA A 266 6.13 3.58 2.97
N ILE A 267 7.46 3.35 2.90
CA ILE A 267 8.07 2.02 2.86
C ILE A 267 8.84 1.74 4.15
N GLY A 268 8.71 0.53 4.68
CA GLY A 268 9.43 0.06 5.86
C GLY A 268 9.75 -1.43 5.80
N LEU A 269 10.78 -1.84 6.56
CA LEU A 269 11.17 -3.25 6.71
C LEU A 269 10.33 -3.89 7.81
N ILE A 270 9.68 -5.01 7.53
CA ILE A 270 8.93 -5.75 8.55
C ILE A 270 9.93 -6.45 9.48
N LYS A 271 9.73 -6.26 10.78
CA LYS A 271 10.57 -6.87 11.82
C LYS A 271 10.44 -8.39 11.79
N ASN A 272 11.59 -9.08 11.79
CA ASN A 272 11.66 -10.53 11.74
C ASN A 272 10.99 -11.16 10.50
N GLY A 273 10.84 -10.42 9.41
CA GLY A 273 10.42 -10.98 8.12
C GLY A 273 11.35 -12.11 7.68
N PRO A 274 10.86 -13.11 6.93
CA PRO A 274 11.62 -14.31 6.61
C PRO A 274 12.89 -14.02 5.78
N ASN A 275 12.88 -12.98 4.94
CA ASN A 275 13.97 -12.66 3.98
C ASN A 275 14.53 -11.26 4.25
N GLN A 276 15.07 -11.02 5.46
CA GLN A 276 15.53 -9.71 5.91
C GLN A 276 16.61 -9.08 5.01
N ALA A 277 17.54 -9.87 4.48
CA ALA A 277 18.62 -9.37 3.64
C ALA A 277 18.06 -8.89 2.29
N GLU A 278 17.21 -9.68 1.68
CA GLU A 278 16.56 -9.38 0.41
C GLU A 278 15.53 -8.27 0.55
N GLY A 279 14.79 -8.20 1.68
CA GLY A 279 13.89 -7.10 2.00
C GLY A 279 14.62 -5.75 2.06
N LYS A 280 15.82 -5.69 2.66
CA LYS A 280 16.67 -4.50 2.66
C LYS A 280 17.11 -4.11 1.26
N LYS A 281 17.53 -5.07 0.43
CA LYS A 281 17.89 -4.82 -0.96
C LYS A 281 16.71 -4.29 -1.76
N LEU A 282 15.50 -4.82 -1.53
CA LEU A 282 14.29 -4.34 -2.19
C LEU A 282 13.99 -2.89 -1.80
N ILE A 283 14.09 -2.53 -0.51
CA ILE A 283 13.95 -1.14 -0.06
C ILE A 283 14.99 -0.24 -0.71
N ASP A 284 16.28 -0.65 -0.72
CA ASP A 284 17.35 0.14 -1.34
C ASP A 284 17.11 0.34 -2.83
N TYR A 285 16.65 -0.69 -3.53
CA TYR A 285 16.30 -0.62 -4.94
C TYR A 285 15.13 0.31 -5.22
N LEU A 286 14.00 0.13 -4.52
CA LEU A 286 12.81 0.97 -4.69
C LEU A 286 13.09 2.45 -4.35
N MET A 287 13.99 2.69 -3.40
CA MET A 287 14.44 4.03 -3.02
C MET A 287 15.64 4.56 -3.84
N SER A 288 16.14 3.82 -4.82
CA SER A 288 17.24 4.26 -5.68
C SER A 288 16.82 5.41 -6.60
N THR A 289 17.77 6.21 -7.07
CA THR A 289 17.50 7.26 -8.08
C THR A 289 16.93 6.71 -9.37
N GLU A 290 17.32 5.49 -9.75
CA GLU A 290 16.83 4.78 -10.93
C GLU A 290 15.30 4.56 -10.84
N VAL A 291 14.83 3.94 -9.75
CA VAL A 291 13.40 3.67 -9.55
C VAL A 291 12.62 4.96 -9.27
N GLN A 292 13.18 5.86 -8.47
CA GLN A 292 12.53 7.12 -8.16
C GLN A 292 12.31 8.01 -9.40
N ALA A 293 13.18 7.92 -10.40
CA ALA A 293 13.00 8.59 -11.69
C ALA A 293 11.84 8.02 -12.52
N LYS A 294 11.35 6.81 -12.19
CA LYS A 294 10.17 6.17 -12.79
C LYS A 294 8.86 6.52 -12.10
N VAL A 295 8.94 7.04 -10.88
CA VAL A 295 7.73 7.41 -10.12
C VAL A 295 6.82 8.40 -10.88
N PRO A 296 7.32 9.40 -11.62
CA PRO A 296 6.46 10.25 -12.45
C PRO A 296 5.73 9.51 -13.59
N ASP A 297 6.20 8.34 -14.03
CA ASP A 297 5.53 7.59 -15.11
C ASP A 297 4.14 7.11 -14.69
N ILE A 298 3.92 6.94 -13.38
CA ILE A 298 2.62 6.64 -12.75
C ILE A 298 1.99 7.87 -12.08
N PHE A 299 2.34 9.08 -12.46
CA PHE A 299 1.88 10.35 -11.86
C PHE A 299 2.21 10.51 -10.36
N GLY A 300 3.09 9.68 -9.82
CA GLY A 300 3.60 9.84 -8.46
C GLY A 300 4.66 10.94 -8.37
N ILE A 301 4.90 11.42 -7.16
CA ILE A 301 5.96 12.38 -6.86
C ILE A 301 7.09 11.62 -6.16
N PRO A 302 8.35 11.69 -6.65
CA PRO A 302 9.46 11.02 -5.99
C PRO A 302 9.54 11.36 -4.50
N GLY A 303 9.74 10.35 -3.65
CA GLY A 303 9.96 10.55 -2.21
C GLY A 303 11.30 11.22 -1.88
N ARG A 304 12.22 11.25 -2.86
CA ARG A 304 13.55 11.86 -2.76
C ARG A 304 13.57 13.26 -3.35
N THR A 305 14.25 14.18 -2.67
CA THR A 305 14.38 15.58 -3.10
C THR A 305 15.42 15.78 -4.22
N ASP A 306 16.32 14.83 -4.43
CA ASP A 306 17.33 14.86 -5.48
C ASP A 306 16.86 14.25 -6.81
N VAL A 307 15.62 13.78 -6.88
CA VAL A 307 14.97 13.30 -8.10
C VAL A 307 13.80 14.23 -8.43
N PRO A 308 13.84 14.94 -9.57
CA PRO A 308 12.81 15.91 -9.91
C PRO A 308 11.51 15.21 -10.35
N LEU A 309 10.37 15.86 -10.06
CA LEU A 309 9.10 15.58 -10.70
C LEU A 309 9.15 16.11 -12.13
N ALA A 310 9.50 15.24 -13.08
CA ALA A 310 9.79 15.59 -14.47
C ALA A 310 8.90 14.83 -15.48
N GLY A 311 9.03 15.17 -16.76
CA GLY A 311 8.28 14.54 -17.85
C GLY A 311 6.83 15.01 -17.97
N LYS A 312 6.13 14.48 -18.97
CA LYS A 312 4.73 14.87 -19.28
C LYS A 312 3.79 14.62 -18.09
N ASN A 313 3.93 13.48 -17.43
CA ASN A 313 3.09 13.11 -16.30
C ASN A 313 3.42 13.97 -15.06
N GLY A 314 4.70 14.28 -14.84
CA GLY A 314 5.08 15.23 -13.80
C GLY A 314 4.50 16.62 -14.00
N GLU A 315 4.45 17.12 -15.24
CA GLU A 315 3.77 18.37 -15.54
C GLU A 315 2.25 18.29 -15.36
N ALA A 316 1.63 17.16 -15.68
CA ALA A 316 0.20 16.95 -15.43
C ALA A 316 -0.12 16.99 -13.92
N VAL A 317 0.72 16.39 -13.06
CA VAL A 317 0.59 16.51 -11.61
C VAL A 317 0.69 17.95 -11.14
N LYS A 318 1.70 18.71 -11.62
CA LYS A 318 1.86 20.14 -11.28
C LYS A 318 0.66 20.97 -11.70
N GLN A 319 0.10 20.70 -12.89
CA GLN A 319 -1.10 21.36 -13.38
C GLN A 319 -2.34 21.02 -12.55
N ALA A 320 -2.50 19.76 -12.16
CA ALA A 320 -3.64 19.31 -11.38
C ALA A 320 -3.73 19.99 -10.00
N ILE A 321 -2.56 20.24 -9.38
CA ILE A 321 -2.50 20.95 -8.07
C ILE A 321 -2.33 22.46 -8.18
N ALA A 322 -2.27 23.02 -9.39
CA ALA A 322 -2.15 24.46 -9.56
C ALA A 322 -3.38 25.18 -8.99
N GLY A 323 -3.16 26.12 -8.08
CA GLY A 323 -4.24 26.84 -7.38
C GLY A 323 -4.90 26.05 -6.24
N VAL A 324 -4.46 24.83 -5.92
CA VAL A 324 -4.92 24.05 -4.77
C VAL A 324 -4.11 24.45 -3.53
N LYS A 325 -4.79 24.72 -2.44
CA LYS A 325 -4.16 25.00 -1.14
C LYS A 325 -3.71 23.69 -0.49
N LEU A 326 -2.43 23.61 -0.17
CA LEU A 326 -1.88 22.48 0.60
C LEU A 326 -1.86 22.84 2.08
N ILE A 327 -2.47 21.98 2.92
CA ILE A 327 -2.44 22.12 4.37
C ILE A 327 -1.52 21.06 4.98
N PRO A 328 -0.79 21.37 6.06
CA PRO A 328 -0.02 20.39 6.80
C PRO A 328 -0.94 19.47 7.58
N VAL A 329 -0.54 18.21 7.76
CA VAL A 329 -1.20 17.23 8.64
C VAL A 329 -0.26 16.84 9.77
N ASP A 330 -0.71 17.00 11.00
CA ASP A 330 -0.03 16.45 12.17
C ASP A 330 -0.43 14.98 12.34
N TRP A 331 0.40 14.10 11.84
CA TRP A 331 0.16 12.65 11.89
C TRP A 331 0.16 12.09 13.32
N ASN A 332 0.83 12.74 14.28
CA ASN A 332 0.77 12.34 15.69
C ASN A 332 -0.61 12.63 16.27
N GLN A 333 -1.18 13.79 15.93
CA GLN A 333 -2.55 14.13 16.32
C GLN A 333 -3.57 13.18 15.65
N VAL A 334 -3.38 12.87 14.36
CA VAL A 334 -4.23 11.89 13.65
C VAL A 334 -4.16 10.54 14.34
N MET A 335 -2.97 10.05 14.69
CA MET A 335 -2.79 8.77 15.39
C MET A 335 -3.50 8.76 16.75
N ALA A 336 -3.39 9.83 17.51
CA ALA A 336 -4.06 9.95 18.81
C ALA A 336 -5.60 9.90 18.69
N LYS A 337 -6.15 10.41 17.58
CA LYS A 337 -7.61 10.49 17.34
C LYS A 337 -8.17 9.34 16.48
N LYS A 338 -7.33 8.56 15.85
CA LYS A 338 -7.73 7.55 14.85
C LYS A 338 -8.79 6.58 15.37
N ALA A 339 -8.60 6.05 16.58
CA ALA A 339 -9.52 5.10 17.18
C ALA A 339 -10.91 5.73 17.43
N ASP A 340 -10.91 6.92 18.00
CA ASP A 340 -12.15 7.66 18.30
C ASP A 340 -12.87 8.08 17.02
N TRP A 341 -12.15 8.58 16.03
CA TRP A 341 -12.71 8.93 14.71
C TRP A 341 -13.31 7.74 13.99
N THR A 342 -12.62 6.60 14.03
CA THR A 342 -13.13 5.36 13.43
C THR A 342 -14.39 4.87 14.15
N ALA A 343 -14.40 4.90 15.49
CA ALA A 343 -15.56 4.52 16.28
C ALA A 343 -16.73 5.49 16.03
N ARG A 344 -16.47 6.80 16.03
CA ARG A 344 -17.47 7.84 15.76
C ARG A 344 -18.04 7.71 14.33
N TRP A 345 -17.19 7.47 13.33
CA TRP A 345 -17.64 7.23 11.97
C TRP A 345 -18.58 6.01 11.92
N LYS A 346 -18.18 4.91 12.53
CA LYS A 346 -18.98 3.69 12.56
C LYS A 346 -20.32 3.88 13.27
N ASN A 347 -20.33 4.58 14.40
CA ASN A 347 -21.52 4.68 15.25
C ASN A 347 -22.46 5.82 14.82
N ASP A 348 -21.91 7.01 14.49
CA ASP A 348 -22.68 8.22 14.26
C ASP A 348 -22.95 8.47 12.78
N VAL A 349 -22.01 8.12 11.90
CA VAL A 349 -22.13 8.32 10.44
C VAL A 349 -22.83 7.13 9.82
N ILE A 350 -22.24 5.93 9.94
CA ILE A 350 -22.84 4.72 9.39
C ILE A 350 -24.07 4.32 10.21
N GLY A 351 -23.92 4.16 11.52
CA GLY A 351 -25.03 3.88 12.43
C GLY A 351 -26.01 2.85 11.90
N SER A 352 -27.27 3.27 11.75
CA SER A 352 -28.37 2.48 11.19
C SER A 352 -28.64 2.75 9.70
N SER A 353 -27.68 3.33 8.96
CA SER A 353 -27.87 3.71 7.53
C SER A 353 -28.23 2.51 6.64
N GLY A 354 -27.85 1.29 7.05
CA GLY A 354 -28.03 0.07 6.26
C GLY A 354 -27.12 -0.01 5.02
N LYS A 355 -26.18 0.92 4.88
CA LYS A 355 -25.25 0.92 3.74
C LYS A 355 -24.29 -0.26 3.84
N GLN A 356 -23.98 -0.83 2.69
CA GLN A 356 -23.00 -1.90 2.60
C GLN A 356 -21.60 -1.37 2.89
N LEU A 357 -20.89 -2.05 3.78
CA LEU A 357 -19.49 -1.77 4.11
C LEU A 357 -18.56 -2.79 3.45
N ASP A 358 -17.29 -2.41 3.34
CA ASP A 358 -16.21 -3.29 2.89
C ASP A 358 -16.45 -3.95 1.53
N VAL A 359 -17.10 -3.24 0.62
CA VAL A 359 -17.27 -3.67 -0.77
C VAL A 359 -15.90 -3.83 -1.42
N VAL A 360 -15.67 -4.98 -2.06
CA VAL A 360 -14.41 -5.30 -2.75
C VAL A 360 -14.67 -5.63 -4.20
N LYS A 361 -13.64 -5.49 -5.04
CA LYS A 361 -13.69 -5.92 -6.44
C LYS A 361 -14.01 -7.41 -6.50
N PRO A 362 -14.99 -7.85 -7.30
CA PRO A 362 -15.21 -9.27 -7.56
C PRO A 362 -13.94 -9.91 -8.11
N LYS A 363 -13.71 -11.16 -7.72
CA LYS A 363 -12.56 -11.95 -8.19
C LYS A 363 -12.72 -12.36 -9.65
#